data_3974a78bce9396acbf9c0153b9d41b11
#
_entry.id   3974a78bce9396acbf9c0153b9d41b11
#
_cell.length_a   1.000
_cell.length_b   1.000
_cell.length_c   1.000
_cell.angle_alpha   90.00
_cell.angle_beta   90.00
_cell.angle_gamma   90.00
#
_symmetry.space_group_name_H-M   'P 1'
#
loop_
_entity.id
_entity.type
_entity.pdbx_description
1 polymer ?
#
loop_
_entity_poly.entity_id
_entity_poly.type
_entity_poly.pdbx_seq_one_letter_code
_entity_poly.pdbx_strand_id
1 'polypeptide(L)'
;MPDLPGSSPERDAWMFQQSIHNSLLQFDDVKIYPTAICQSSDSNLIITSTIAEWYKEGSYKPYSEVDLSLLMNVLKEYKTNIQPWVRIQRLVRDIPSKSIEAGYQKYSNLRQMLHDEMKKEGKVCQCIRCMEIDDLGDNNISPTLVVRSYPASYGTEYFISYEWYPTFSWLFSLYLYFFYWSGDNSRKAIIGFCRLRIDKNPGGGFINELKNCGLIRELHVYGSSLQIGKNGSSSQHKGYGQKLMIVAEDIMKSYGLKKSAVIAGVGTREYYKNKCGYYLEGTYMVKELKQSYMYIWVILIFVILLI
;
A
#
# COMPACT_ATOMS: atom_id res chain seq x y z
N MET A 1 3.58 -4.16 16.65
CA MET A 1 4.90 -4.65 17.15
C MET A 1 4.70 -6.08 17.62
N PRO A 2 5.23 -7.07 16.91
CA PRO A 2 5.22 -8.45 17.42
C PRO A 2 6.25 -8.65 18.54
N ASP A 3 6.06 -9.74 19.28
CA ASP A 3 6.97 -10.16 20.35
C ASP A 3 7.00 -9.20 21.56
N LEU A 4 5.88 -8.57 21.88
CA LEU A 4 5.72 -7.74 23.07
C LEU A 4 5.47 -8.60 24.33
N PRO A 5 5.73 -8.07 25.54
CA PRO A 5 5.34 -8.73 26.77
C PRO A 5 3.86 -9.16 26.76
N GLY A 6 3.59 -10.40 27.11
CA GLY A 6 2.25 -10.99 27.06
C GLY A 6 1.76 -11.39 25.68
N SER A 7 2.60 -11.29 24.62
CA SER A 7 2.30 -11.85 23.30
C SER A 7 2.83 -13.27 23.14
N SER A 8 2.37 -13.93 22.09
CA SER A 8 2.86 -15.21 21.61
C SER A 8 2.86 -15.21 20.07
N PRO A 9 3.55 -16.15 19.40
CA PRO A 9 3.49 -16.26 17.95
C PRO A 9 2.06 -16.35 17.41
N GLU A 10 1.16 -17.10 18.07
CA GLU A 10 -0.23 -17.28 17.68
C GLU A 10 -1.03 -15.97 17.83
N ARG A 11 -0.80 -15.24 18.93
CA ARG A 11 -1.45 -13.95 19.19
C ARG A 11 -1.01 -12.89 18.20
N ASP A 12 0.28 -12.85 17.86
CA ASP A 12 0.82 -11.93 16.86
C ASP A 12 0.31 -12.29 15.46
N ALA A 13 0.24 -13.57 15.10
CA ALA A 13 -0.37 -14.03 13.85
C ALA A 13 -1.84 -13.63 13.78
N TRP A 14 -2.62 -13.84 14.85
CA TRP A 14 -4.02 -13.40 14.93
C TRP A 14 -4.16 -11.88 14.76
N MET A 15 -3.32 -11.08 15.42
CA MET A 15 -3.32 -9.61 15.27
C MET A 15 -3.07 -9.20 13.82
N PHE A 16 -2.14 -9.84 13.14
CA PHE A 16 -1.88 -9.58 11.72
C PHE A 16 -3.05 -9.99 10.82
N GLN A 17 -3.70 -11.12 11.09
CA GLN A 17 -4.91 -11.54 10.37
C GLN A 17 -6.07 -10.53 10.57
N GLN A 18 -6.23 -9.95 11.77
CA GLN A 18 -7.20 -8.86 11.98
C GLN A 18 -6.89 -7.66 11.10
N SER A 19 -5.62 -7.29 10.94
CA SER A 19 -5.23 -6.16 10.09
C SER A 19 -5.45 -6.41 8.58
N ILE A 20 -5.58 -7.67 8.16
CA ILE A 20 -5.85 -8.06 6.78
C ILE A 20 -7.36 -8.10 6.50
N HIS A 21 -8.15 -8.65 7.42
CA HIS A 21 -9.55 -9.02 7.15
C HIS A 21 -10.57 -8.08 7.79
N ASN A 22 -10.21 -7.39 8.88
CA ASN A 22 -11.15 -6.51 9.56
C ASN A 22 -11.27 -5.17 8.82
N SER A 23 -12.48 -4.85 8.33
CA SER A 23 -12.74 -3.61 7.61
C SER A 23 -12.55 -2.34 8.45
N LEU A 24 -12.58 -2.43 9.78
CA LEU A 24 -12.29 -1.30 10.66
C LEU A 24 -10.79 -1.05 10.86
N LEU A 25 -9.93 -2.00 10.45
CA LEU A 25 -8.48 -1.97 10.63
C LEU A 25 -7.73 -1.98 9.29
N GLN A 26 -8.32 -1.42 8.22
CA GLN A 26 -7.64 -1.30 6.93
C GLN A 26 -6.58 -0.19 6.98
N PHE A 27 -5.34 -0.55 6.69
CA PHE A 27 -4.20 0.36 6.67
C PHE A 27 -3.74 0.63 5.25
N ASP A 28 -3.24 1.84 5.00
CA ASP A 28 -2.54 2.17 3.75
C ASP A 28 -1.07 1.76 3.84
N ASP A 29 -0.46 2.06 5.00
CA ASP A 29 0.95 1.83 5.28
C ASP A 29 1.13 1.14 6.62
N VAL A 30 2.08 0.23 6.68
CA VAL A 30 2.45 -0.45 7.92
C VAL A 30 3.97 -0.46 8.12
N LYS A 31 4.39 -0.22 9.34
CA LYS A 31 5.76 -0.42 9.82
C LYS A 31 5.73 -1.53 10.86
N ILE A 32 6.44 -2.60 10.60
CA ILE A 32 6.52 -3.76 11.49
C ILE A 32 7.84 -3.69 12.22
N TYR A 33 7.79 -3.51 13.51
CA TYR A 33 8.97 -3.47 14.37
C TYR A 33 8.87 -4.59 15.40
N PRO A 34 9.52 -5.74 15.16
CA PRO A 34 9.67 -6.75 16.20
C PRO A 34 10.32 -6.14 17.43
N THR A 35 9.98 -6.65 18.59
CA THR A 35 10.49 -6.12 19.86
C THR A 35 11.99 -6.33 19.96
N ALA A 36 12.69 -5.27 20.31
CA ALA A 36 14.10 -5.29 20.65
C ALA A 36 14.30 -4.59 21.99
N ILE A 37 15.05 -5.20 22.85
CA ILE A 37 15.46 -4.62 24.15
C ILE A 37 16.79 -3.93 23.91
N CYS A 38 16.83 -2.64 24.17
CA CYS A 38 17.99 -1.80 23.94
C CYS A 38 18.64 -1.39 25.26
N GLN A 39 19.96 -1.42 25.30
CA GLN A 39 20.73 -0.79 26.39
C GLN A 39 20.73 0.72 26.20
N SER A 40 20.65 1.47 27.31
CA SER A 40 20.94 2.90 27.29
C SER A 40 22.39 3.11 26.88
N SER A 41 22.62 3.85 25.80
CA SER A 41 23.96 4.17 25.32
C SER A 41 24.68 5.22 26.17
N ASP A 42 23.94 5.91 27.04
CA ASP A 42 24.49 6.93 27.96
C ASP A 42 24.66 6.36 29.36
N SER A 43 25.91 6.12 29.72
CA SER A 43 26.30 5.67 31.06
C SER A 43 25.88 6.66 32.19
N ASN A 44 25.46 7.88 31.83
CA ASN A 44 25.04 8.92 32.76
C ASN A 44 23.51 9.09 32.84
N LEU A 45 22.73 8.47 31.98
CA LEU A 45 21.28 8.49 32.00
C LEU A 45 20.77 7.08 32.34
N ILE A 46 20.45 6.86 33.64
CA ILE A 46 19.80 5.64 34.13
C ILE A 46 18.31 5.68 33.73
N ILE A 47 18.02 5.74 32.42
CA ILE A 47 16.66 5.54 31.93
C ILE A 47 16.62 4.14 31.31
N THR A 48 16.40 3.14 32.14
CA THR A 48 16.02 1.80 31.69
C THR A 48 14.54 1.84 31.32
N SER A 49 14.18 1.26 30.17
CA SER A 49 12.76 1.05 29.86
C SER A 49 12.22 -0.08 30.73
N THR A 50 10.96 0.00 31.13
CA THR A 50 10.30 -1.04 31.94
C THR A 50 10.43 -2.44 31.30
N ILE A 51 10.41 -2.55 29.97
CA ILE A 51 10.61 -3.82 29.27
C ILE A 51 12.03 -4.38 29.47
N ALA A 52 13.04 -3.52 29.59
CA ALA A 52 14.42 -3.94 29.87
C ALA A 52 14.58 -4.39 31.32
N GLU A 53 13.84 -3.79 32.26
CA GLU A 53 13.77 -4.23 33.65
C GLU A 53 13.16 -5.62 33.72
N TRP A 54 12.00 -5.84 33.11
CA TRP A 54 11.34 -7.14 33.06
C TRP A 54 12.22 -8.25 32.45
N TYR A 55 12.98 -7.90 31.43
CA TYR A 55 13.93 -8.84 30.83
C TYR A 55 15.04 -9.20 31.81
N LYS A 56 15.64 -8.23 32.51
CA LYS A 56 16.68 -8.47 33.52
C LYS A 56 16.19 -9.28 34.71
N GLU A 57 14.96 -9.03 35.13
CA GLU A 57 14.27 -9.79 36.20
C GLU A 57 13.85 -11.20 35.79
N GLY A 58 13.87 -11.50 34.48
CA GLY A 58 13.44 -12.77 33.95
C GLY A 58 11.92 -12.93 33.84
N SER A 59 11.14 -11.86 34.08
CA SER A 59 9.68 -11.87 33.97
C SER A 59 9.20 -11.77 32.52
N TYR A 60 10.06 -11.37 31.61
CA TYR A 60 9.80 -11.33 30.16
C TYR A 60 11.02 -11.78 29.37
N LYS A 61 10.76 -12.59 28.35
CA LYS A 61 11.73 -12.98 27.34
C LYS A 61 11.09 -12.98 25.95
N PRO A 62 11.68 -12.27 24.95
CA PRO A 62 11.17 -12.32 23.57
C PRO A 62 11.18 -13.75 23.04
N TYR A 63 10.08 -14.21 22.41
CA TYR A 63 10.04 -15.55 21.83
C TYR A 63 11.00 -15.66 20.62
N SER A 64 11.27 -14.57 19.93
CA SER A 64 12.24 -14.53 18.82
C SER A 64 13.70 -14.74 19.29
N GLU A 65 13.99 -14.51 20.56
CA GLU A 65 15.30 -14.83 21.16
C GLU A 65 15.44 -16.32 21.45
N VAL A 66 14.33 -16.97 21.81
CA VAL A 66 14.27 -18.43 22.07
C VAL A 66 14.38 -19.17 20.73
N ASP A 67 13.56 -18.79 19.77
CA ASP A 67 13.52 -19.35 18.43
C ASP A 67 13.10 -18.31 17.40
N LEU A 68 14.05 -17.83 16.60
CA LEU A 68 13.79 -16.86 15.55
C LEU A 68 12.81 -17.36 14.50
N SER A 69 12.73 -18.67 14.27
CA SER A 69 11.82 -19.25 13.27
C SER A 69 10.36 -18.94 13.57
N LEU A 70 9.98 -18.81 14.84
CA LEU A 70 8.63 -18.44 15.26
C LEU A 70 8.26 -17.04 14.73
N LEU A 71 9.14 -16.06 14.93
CA LEU A 71 8.93 -14.71 14.38
C LEU A 71 8.91 -14.72 12.85
N MET A 72 9.86 -15.44 12.23
CA MET A 72 9.95 -15.55 10.78
C MET A 72 8.66 -16.13 10.18
N ASN A 73 8.07 -17.16 10.80
CA ASN A 73 6.82 -17.76 10.35
C ASN A 73 5.65 -16.78 10.44
N VAL A 74 5.51 -16.06 11.55
CA VAL A 74 4.48 -15.02 11.73
C VAL A 74 4.60 -13.92 10.65
N LEU A 75 5.80 -13.42 10.41
CA LEU A 75 6.06 -12.38 9.41
C LEU A 75 5.87 -12.89 7.98
N LYS A 76 6.26 -14.13 7.70
CA LYS A 76 6.09 -14.78 6.40
C LYS A 76 4.62 -14.98 6.06
N GLU A 77 3.82 -15.46 7.01
CA GLU A 77 2.38 -15.60 6.85
C GLU A 77 1.72 -14.25 6.57
N TYR A 78 2.05 -13.22 7.34
CA TYR A 78 1.54 -11.88 7.10
C TYR A 78 1.88 -11.35 5.72
N LYS A 79 3.15 -11.46 5.30
CA LYS A 79 3.59 -10.97 3.97
C LYS A 79 2.98 -11.74 2.81
N THR A 80 2.67 -13.01 2.99
CA THR A 80 2.01 -13.83 1.97
C THR A 80 0.55 -13.43 1.77
N ASN A 81 -0.13 -13.04 2.85
CA ASN A 81 -1.57 -12.74 2.85
C ASN A 81 -1.91 -11.25 2.79
N ILE A 82 -0.90 -10.37 2.85
CA ILE A 82 -1.14 -8.93 2.85
C ILE A 82 -1.82 -8.46 1.56
N GLN A 83 -2.72 -7.51 1.70
CA GLN A 83 -3.47 -6.96 0.60
C GLN A 83 -2.60 -6.11 -0.35
N PRO A 84 -2.86 -6.13 -1.68
CA PRO A 84 -2.04 -5.44 -2.67
C PRO A 84 -2.10 -3.91 -2.58
N TRP A 85 -3.06 -3.37 -1.84
CA TRP A 85 -3.17 -1.93 -1.57
C TRP A 85 -2.44 -1.47 -0.31
N VAL A 86 -1.80 -2.38 0.43
CA VAL A 86 -1.03 -2.05 1.63
C VAL A 86 0.45 -1.96 1.32
N ARG A 87 1.12 -0.93 1.85
CA ARG A 87 2.58 -0.76 1.75
C ARG A 87 3.26 -1.17 3.05
N ILE A 88 4.10 -2.20 3.05
CA ILE A 88 4.99 -2.47 4.16
C ILE A 88 6.23 -1.56 4.03
N GLN A 89 6.20 -0.41 4.67
CA GLN A 89 7.29 0.57 4.60
C GLN A 89 8.58 0.03 5.21
N ARG A 90 8.48 -0.52 6.43
CA ARG A 90 9.62 -1.08 7.16
C ARG A 90 9.21 -2.39 7.83
N LEU A 91 10.14 -3.34 7.86
CA LEU A 91 9.97 -4.62 8.56
C LEU A 91 10.79 -4.68 9.84
N VAL A 92 11.83 -3.87 9.94
CA VAL A 92 12.73 -3.80 11.09
C VAL A 92 13.06 -2.33 11.31
N ARG A 93 13.27 -1.94 12.56
CA ARG A 93 13.80 -0.62 12.89
C ARG A 93 15.33 -0.65 12.76
N ASP A 94 15.88 0.40 12.16
CA ASP A 94 17.32 0.58 12.07
C ASP A 94 17.89 0.98 13.45
N ILE A 95 18.26 -0.02 14.24
CA ILE A 95 18.90 0.13 15.54
C ILE A 95 20.32 -0.42 15.42
N PRO A 96 21.33 0.32 15.85
CA PRO A 96 22.69 -0.22 15.86
C PRO A 96 22.75 -1.51 16.69
N SER A 97 23.30 -2.57 16.13
CA SER A 97 23.36 -3.89 16.79
C SER A 97 24.02 -3.86 18.17
N LYS A 98 24.95 -2.94 18.37
CA LYS A 98 25.64 -2.70 19.67
C LYS A 98 24.66 -2.21 20.77
N SER A 99 23.56 -1.58 20.40
CA SER A 99 22.57 -1.05 21.33
C SER A 99 21.49 -2.06 21.67
N ILE A 100 21.42 -3.22 21.00
CA ILE A 100 20.39 -4.23 21.22
C ILE A 100 20.94 -5.29 22.18
N GLU A 101 20.26 -5.50 23.29
CA GLU A 101 20.58 -6.52 24.29
C GLU A 101 19.89 -7.85 24.00
N ALA A 102 18.60 -7.80 23.61
CA ALA A 102 17.76 -8.96 23.40
C ALA A 102 16.72 -8.80 22.31
N GLY A 103 16.12 -9.87 21.84
CA GLY A 103 15.12 -9.95 20.77
C GLY A 103 15.73 -10.50 19.47
N TYR A 104 15.27 -9.99 18.32
CA TYR A 104 15.72 -10.43 16.98
C TYR A 104 17.15 -9.97 16.61
N GLN A 105 17.92 -9.51 17.52
CA GLN A 105 19.12 -8.64 17.46
C GLN A 105 20.27 -9.11 16.56
N LYS A 106 20.40 -10.39 16.27
CA LYS A 106 21.53 -10.92 15.46
C LYS A 106 21.34 -10.67 13.95
N TYR A 107 20.20 -10.08 13.53
CA TYR A 107 19.79 -10.07 12.14
C TYR A 107 19.37 -8.67 11.67
N SER A 108 20.36 -7.83 11.36
CA SER A 108 20.11 -6.52 10.72
C SER A 108 19.45 -6.66 9.33
N ASN A 109 19.57 -7.83 8.70
CA ASN A 109 19.06 -8.15 7.37
C ASN A 109 17.78 -9.02 7.39
N LEU A 110 16.97 -8.97 8.47
CA LEU A 110 15.76 -9.79 8.64
C LEU A 110 14.82 -9.73 7.43
N ARG A 111 14.65 -8.56 6.80
CA ARG A 111 13.85 -8.44 5.58
C ARG A 111 14.39 -9.30 4.43
N GLN A 112 15.71 -9.32 4.24
CA GLN A 112 16.33 -10.11 3.17
C GLN A 112 16.17 -11.60 3.46
N MET A 113 16.46 -12.02 4.69
CA MET A 113 16.30 -13.43 5.11
C MET A 113 14.87 -13.91 4.87
N LEU A 114 13.87 -13.09 5.26
CA LEU A 114 12.45 -13.41 5.05
C LEU A 114 12.10 -13.53 3.56
N HIS A 115 12.63 -12.65 2.72
CA HIS A 115 12.45 -12.74 1.27
C HIS A 115 13.06 -14.00 0.67
N ASP A 116 14.25 -14.37 1.12
CA ASP A 116 14.97 -15.56 0.63
C ASP A 116 14.24 -16.85 1.03
N GLU A 117 13.70 -16.92 2.26
CA GLU A 117 12.86 -18.04 2.70
C GLU A 117 11.56 -18.12 1.90
N MET A 118 10.84 -16.99 1.76
CA MET A 118 9.61 -16.93 0.97
C MET A 118 9.85 -17.40 -0.46
N LYS A 119 10.97 -17.00 -1.07
CA LYS A 119 11.34 -17.42 -2.42
C LYS A 119 11.58 -18.93 -2.50
N LYS A 120 12.27 -19.52 -1.52
CA LYS A 120 12.49 -20.98 -1.45
C LYS A 120 11.18 -21.75 -1.33
N GLU A 121 10.17 -21.18 -0.65
CA GLU A 121 8.85 -21.77 -0.47
C GLU A 121 7.87 -21.43 -1.61
N GLY A 122 8.29 -20.72 -2.65
CA GLY A 122 7.42 -20.27 -3.74
C GLY A 122 6.38 -19.22 -3.32
N LYS A 123 6.56 -18.57 -2.17
CA LYS A 123 5.67 -17.54 -1.64
C LYS A 123 6.07 -16.16 -2.10
N VAL A 124 5.08 -15.32 -2.44
CA VAL A 124 5.29 -13.95 -2.94
C VAL A 124 4.55 -12.95 -2.06
N CYS A 125 5.21 -11.85 -1.74
CA CYS A 125 4.58 -10.72 -1.06
C CYS A 125 3.94 -9.78 -2.09
N GLN A 126 2.64 -9.47 -1.92
CA GLN A 126 1.89 -8.59 -2.81
C GLN A 126 1.83 -7.13 -2.34
N CYS A 127 2.54 -6.75 -1.26
CA CYS A 127 2.50 -5.37 -0.79
C CYS A 127 3.09 -4.40 -1.82
N ILE A 128 2.63 -3.16 -1.82
CA ILE A 128 3.08 -2.12 -2.77
C ILE A 128 4.61 -2.05 -2.84
N ARG A 129 5.31 -2.05 -1.69
CA ARG A 129 6.78 -1.97 -1.68
C ARG A 129 7.49 -3.12 -2.38
N CYS A 130 6.89 -4.30 -2.41
CA CYS A 130 7.47 -5.45 -3.12
C CYS A 130 7.13 -5.45 -4.61
N MET A 131 6.10 -4.69 -5.00
CA MET A 131 5.62 -4.57 -6.38
C MET A 131 6.03 -3.25 -7.04
N GLU A 132 6.54 -2.26 -6.30
CA GLU A 132 6.97 -1.00 -6.91
C GLU A 132 8.10 -1.26 -7.92
N ILE A 133 8.01 -0.56 -9.04
CA ILE A 133 9.00 -0.64 -10.09
C ILE A 133 10.10 0.41 -9.84
N ASP A 134 11.34 -0.03 -9.80
CA ASP A 134 12.48 0.86 -9.57
C ASP A 134 12.85 1.63 -10.86
N ASP A 135 12.87 0.91 -11.99
CA ASP A 135 13.10 1.48 -13.32
C ASP A 135 12.39 0.66 -14.39
N LEU A 136 11.69 1.33 -15.29
CA LEU A 136 11.00 0.68 -16.40
C LEU A 136 11.97 0.29 -17.54
N GLY A 137 13.18 0.84 -17.55
CA GLY A 137 14.06 0.76 -18.71
C GLY A 137 13.37 1.27 -19.99
N ASP A 138 14.00 1.05 -21.13
CA ASP A 138 13.42 1.36 -22.46
C ASP A 138 12.42 0.29 -22.96
N ASN A 139 11.98 -0.62 -22.10
CA ASN A 139 11.06 -1.67 -22.47
C ASN A 139 9.67 -1.11 -22.80
N ASN A 140 9.08 -1.55 -23.90
CA ASN A 140 7.69 -1.25 -24.28
C ASN A 140 6.71 -1.95 -23.31
N ILE A 141 6.63 -1.42 -22.08
CA ILE A 141 5.73 -1.90 -21.05
C ILE A 141 4.33 -1.34 -21.30
N SER A 142 3.36 -2.21 -21.52
CA SER A 142 1.94 -1.87 -21.61
C SER A 142 1.25 -2.30 -20.32
N PRO A 143 1.11 -1.39 -19.33
CA PRO A 143 0.45 -1.74 -18.08
C PRO A 143 -1.06 -1.78 -18.22
N THR A 144 -1.68 -2.66 -17.45
CA THR A 144 -3.13 -2.80 -17.35
C THR A 144 -3.68 -1.96 -16.22
N LEU A 145 -4.81 -1.31 -16.44
CA LEU A 145 -5.57 -0.64 -15.38
C LEU A 145 -6.29 -1.70 -14.54
N VAL A 146 -6.08 -1.65 -13.24
CA VAL A 146 -6.74 -2.54 -12.26
C VAL A 146 -7.44 -1.68 -11.22
N VAL A 147 -8.71 -1.98 -10.96
CA VAL A 147 -9.52 -1.31 -9.94
C VAL A 147 -9.95 -2.34 -8.90
N ARG A 148 -9.59 -2.09 -7.64
CA ARG A 148 -10.02 -2.90 -6.50
C ARG A 148 -10.83 -2.04 -5.56
N SER A 149 -11.96 -2.57 -5.08
CA SER A 149 -12.77 -1.93 -4.05
C SER A 149 -12.82 -2.78 -2.80
N TYR A 150 -12.80 -2.14 -1.65
CA TYR A 150 -12.88 -2.82 -0.36
C TYR A 150 -13.55 -1.92 0.69
N PRO A 151 -14.25 -2.52 1.68
CA PRO A 151 -14.82 -1.76 2.78
C PRO A 151 -13.72 -1.32 3.75
N ALA A 152 -13.78 -0.06 4.20
CA ALA A 152 -12.86 0.49 5.20
C ALA A 152 -13.59 1.54 6.07
N SER A 153 -13.66 1.30 7.38
CA SER A 153 -14.20 2.24 8.37
C SER A 153 -15.51 2.90 7.92
N TYR A 154 -16.53 2.07 7.60
CA TYR A 154 -17.88 2.48 7.16
C TYR A 154 -17.97 3.13 5.78
N GLY A 155 -16.88 3.26 5.05
CA GLY A 155 -16.85 3.73 3.66
C GLY A 155 -16.33 2.66 2.71
N THR A 156 -16.28 3.00 1.43
CA THR A 156 -15.67 2.18 0.38
C THR A 156 -14.39 2.85 -0.10
N GLU A 157 -13.31 2.11 -0.06
CA GLU A 157 -12.03 2.49 -0.64
C GLU A 157 -11.88 1.86 -2.02
N TYR A 158 -11.29 2.63 -2.93
CA TYR A 158 -10.86 2.17 -4.24
C TYR A 158 -9.36 2.31 -4.37
N PHE A 159 -8.69 1.20 -4.67
CA PHE A 159 -7.30 1.16 -5.07
C PHE A 159 -7.24 1.00 -6.57
N ILE A 160 -6.95 2.09 -7.25
CA ILE A 160 -6.90 2.19 -8.71
C ILE A 160 -5.43 2.19 -9.10
N SER A 161 -4.96 1.20 -9.86
CA SER A 161 -3.54 1.04 -10.17
C SER A 161 -3.30 0.71 -11.63
N TYR A 162 -2.16 1.15 -12.15
CA TYR A 162 -1.57 0.62 -13.38
C TYR A 162 -0.54 -0.44 -13.01
N GLU A 163 -0.77 -1.66 -13.45
CA GLU A 163 0.03 -2.82 -13.11
C GLU A 163 0.57 -3.49 -14.37
N TRP A 164 1.82 -3.86 -14.32
CA TRP A 164 2.45 -4.62 -15.38
C TRP A 164 2.56 -6.08 -14.96
N TYR A 165 2.22 -6.94 -15.90
CA TYR A 165 2.38 -8.38 -15.78
C TYR A 165 3.34 -8.81 -16.89
N PRO A 166 4.36 -9.63 -16.59
CA PRO A 166 5.19 -10.20 -17.64
C PRO A 166 4.31 -10.98 -18.61
N THR A 167 4.30 -10.56 -19.87
CA THR A 167 3.56 -11.23 -20.91
C THR A 167 4.27 -12.52 -21.29
N PHE A 168 3.68 -13.65 -20.96
CA PHE A 168 3.97 -14.88 -21.66
C PHE A 168 3.31 -14.83 -23.05
N SER A 169 4.05 -15.25 -24.08
CA SER A 169 3.61 -15.30 -25.47
C SER A 169 2.27 -16.03 -25.62
N TRP A 170 1.42 -15.55 -26.52
CA TRP A 170 0.04 -15.98 -26.79
C TRP A 170 -0.16 -17.52 -27.02
N LEU A 171 0.88 -18.25 -27.33
CA LEU A 171 0.83 -19.69 -27.55
C LEU A 171 0.67 -20.55 -26.28
N PHE A 172 0.83 -19.96 -25.07
CA PHE A 172 0.79 -20.67 -23.79
C PHE A 172 -0.49 -20.43 -22.98
N SER A 173 -1.42 -19.61 -23.43
CA SER A 173 -2.60 -19.19 -22.64
C SER A 173 -3.54 -20.34 -22.26
N LEU A 174 -3.60 -21.43 -23.06
CA LEU A 174 -4.45 -22.61 -22.77
C LEU A 174 -3.79 -23.62 -21.80
N TYR A 175 -2.46 -23.61 -21.70
CA TYR A 175 -1.73 -24.50 -20.79
C TYR A 175 -1.56 -23.92 -19.37
N LEU A 176 -1.70 -22.61 -19.20
CA LEU A 176 -1.39 -21.88 -17.98
C LEU A 176 -2.50 -21.88 -16.92
N TYR A 177 -3.72 -22.30 -17.23
CA TYR A 177 -4.75 -22.52 -16.19
C TYR A 177 -4.36 -23.61 -15.19
N PHE A 178 -3.42 -24.50 -15.57
CA PHE A 178 -2.90 -25.60 -14.75
C PHE A 178 -1.52 -25.33 -14.13
N PHE A 179 -0.76 -24.32 -14.59
CA PHE A 179 0.63 -24.08 -14.20
C PHE A 179 0.89 -22.74 -13.50
N TYR A 180 -0.14 -22.08 -12.97
CA TYR A 180 0.01 -20.82 -12.24
C TYR A 180 0.79 -20.93 -10.92
N TRP A 181 1.46 -22.06 -10.68
CA TRP A 181 2.22 -22.36 -9.48
C TRP A 181 3.70 -22.73 -9.70
N SER A 182 4.28 -22.50 -10.81
CA SER A 182 5.72 -22.75 -10.96
C SER A 182 6.50 -21.45 -10.81
N GLY A 183 7.18 -21.35 -9.70
CA GLY A 183 8.19 -20.43 -9.17
C GLY A 183 9.05 -19.56 -10.07
N ASP A 184 8.54 -19.02 -11.16
CA ASP A 184 9.29 -18.13 -12.01
C ASP A 184 9.13 -16.67 -11.56
N ASN A 185 10.25 -15.97 -11.53
CA ASN A 185 10.54 -14.64 -11.01
C ASN A 185 9.88 -13.47 -11.78
N SER A 186 8.82 -13.69 -12.51
CA SER A 186 8.08 -12.67 -13.23
C SER A 186 7.23 -11.84 -12.27
N ARG A 187 7.89 -10.94 -11.53
CA ARG A 187 7.21 -10.08 -10.55
C ARG A 187 6.25 -9.15 -11.26
N LYS A 188 4.97 -9.26 -10.89
CA LYS A 188 4.00 -8.20 -11.09
C LYS A 188 4.58 -6.88 -10.58
N ALA A 189 4.49 -5.82 -11.39
CA ALA A 189 5.00 -4.51 -11.02
C ALA A 189 3.87 -3.47 -11.01
N ILE A 190 3.90 -2.57 -10.03
CA ILE A 190 3.01 -1.42 -9.95
C ILE A 190 3.72 -0.16 -10.46
N ILE A 191 3.09 0.50 -11.43
CA ILE A 191 3.63 1.70 -12.08
C ILE A 191 3.13 2.96 -11.39
N GLY A 192 1.90 2.91 -10.91
CA GLY A 192 1.30 4.00 -10.14
C GLY A 192 -0.07 3.62 -9.66
N PHE A 193 -0.56 4.35 -8.67
CA PHE A 193 -1.87 4.12 -8.07
C PHE A 193 -2.52 5.41 -7.59
N CYS A 194 -3.83 5.33 -7.39
CA CYS A 194 -4.66 6.33 -6.75
C CYS A 194 -5.53 5.65 -5.69
N ARG A 195 -5.63 6.24 -4.50
CA ARG A 195 -6.54 5.84 -3.44
C ARG A 195 -7.72 6.80 -3.42
N LEU A 196 -8.91 6.27 -3.64
CA LEU A 196 -10.15 7.02 -3.62
C LEU A 196 -11.04 6.48 -2.49
N ARG A 197 -11.55 7.37 -1.64
CA ARG A 197 -12.55 7.07 -0.63
C ARG A 197 -13.92 7.59 -1.06
N ILE A 198 -14.91 6.74 -1.03
CA ILE A 198 -16.32 7.07 -1.15
C ILE A 198 -16.97 6.84 0.22
N ASP A 199 -17.45 7.94 0.80
CA ASP A 199 -18.08 7.94 2.12
C ASP A 199 -19.19 9.01 2.15
N LYS A 200 -20.18 8.85 3.01
CA LYS A 200 -21.20 9.87 3.22
C LYS A 200 -20.64 11.16 3.81
N ASN A 201 -19.63 11.03 4.66
CA ASN A 201 -18.97 12.14 5.36
C ASN A 201 -17.44 11.97 5.36
N PRO A 202 -16.74 12.10 4.24
CA PRO A 202 -15.32 11.80 4.15
C PRO A 202 -14.44 12.64 5.08
N GLY A 203 -14.91 13.79 5.53
CA GLY A 203 -14.24 14.66 6.51
C GLY A 203 -14.87 14.60 7.91
N GLY A 204 -15.60 13.55 8.26
CA GLY A 204 -16.28 13.45 9.56
C GLY A 204 -17.46 14.44 9.72
N GLY A 205 -17.85 15.12 8.65
CA GLY A 205 -18.97 16.08 8.63
C GLY A 205 -18.60 17.51 9.06
N PHE A 206 -17.42 17.73 9.65
CA PHE A 206 -16.99 19.06 10.13
C PHE A 206 -16.05 19.80 9.17
N ILE A 207 -15.50 19.13 8.15
CA ILE A 207 -14.69 19.76 7.10
C ILE A 207 -15.60 20.12 5.93
N ASN A 208 -15.85 21.41 5.73
CA ASN A 208 -16.81 21.91 4.75
C ASN A 208 -16.41 21.58 3.31
N GLU A 209 -15.13 21.65 2.99
CA GLU A 209 -14.56 21.34 1.68
C GLU A 209 -14.82 19.89 1.25
N LEU A 210 -14.99 18.98 2.21
CA LEU A 210 -15.20 17.55 1.98
C LEU A 210 -16.68 17.14 1.98
N LYS A 211 -17.62 18.08 2.12
CA LYS A 211 -19.05 17.74 2.06
C LYS A 211 -19.45 17.30 0.65
N ASN A 212 -20.17 16.19 0.55
CA ASN A 212 -20.74 15.65 -0.69
C ASN A 212 -19.71 15.43 -1.81
N CYS A 213 -18.49 15.00 -1.46
CA CYS A 213 -17.41 14.73 -2.41
C CYS A 213 -16.87 13.31 -2.29
N GLY A 214 -16.20 12.85 -3.34
CA GLY A 214 -15.26 11.76 -3.25
C GLY A 214 -13.88 12.29 -2.87
N LEU A 215 -13.17 11.57 -2.03
CA LEU A 215 -11.88 12.01 -1.51
C LEU A 215 -10.72 11.19 -2.09
N ILE A 216 -9.89 11.81 -2.90
CA ILE A 216 -8.62 11.24 -3.34
C ILE A 216 -7.60 11.46 -2.22
N ARG A 217 -7.18 10.36 -1.59
CA ARG A 217 -6.29 10.39 -0.43
C ARG A 217 -4.82 10.31 -0.82
N GLU A 218 -4.53 9.65 -1.93
CA GLU A 218 -3.17 9.48 -2.43
C GLU A 218 -3.17 9.32 -3.94
N LEU A 219 -2.20 9.93 -4.61
CA LEU A 219 -1.85 9.69 -6.01
C LEU A 219 -0.34 9.51 -6.08
N HIS A 220 0.13 8.38 -6.55
CA HIS A 220 1.54 8.07 -6.67
C HIS A 220 1.86 7.42 -8.01
N VAL A 221 2.90 7.89 -8.69
CA VAL A 221 3.43 7.28 -9.92
C VAL A 221 4.92 7.06 -9.72
N TYR A 222 5.34 5.81 -9.86
CA TYR A 222 6.73 5.39 -9.73
C TYR A 222 7.53 5.70 -11.00
N GLY A 223 8.81 5.85 -10.87
CA GLY A 223 9.78 6.08 -11.93
C GLY A 223 10.92 6.99 -11.49
N SER A 224 12.02 6.99 -12.23
CA SER A 224 13.13 7.90 -11.97
C SER A 224 12.66 9.35 -12.05
N SER A 225 12.86 10.11 -10.98
CA SER A 225 12.58 11.55 -10.97
C SER A 225 13.59 12.25 -11.90
N LEU A 226 13.09 12.74 -13.02
CA LEU A 226 13.90 13.64 -13.86
C LEU A 226 13.93 15.03 -13.24
N GLN A 227 15.10 15.68 -13.31
CA GLN A 227 15.21 17.09 -13.00
C GLN A 227 14.22 17.89 -13.85
N ILE A 228 13.55 18.86 -13.23
CA ILE A 228 12.59 19.74 -13.89
C ILE A 228 13.25 20.32 -15.16
N GLY A 229 12.68 20.02 -16.33
CA GLY A 229 13.16 20.52 -17.63
C GLY A 229 13.90 19.52 -18.53
N LYS A 230 14.12 18.27 -18.10
CA LYS A 230 14.66 17.23 -18.99
C LYS A 230 13.55 16.31 -19.50
N ASN A 231 13.43 16.16 -20.82
CA ASN A 231 12.59 15.16 -21.45
C ASN A 231 13.24 13.77 -21.28
N GLY A 232 12.54 12.86 -20.63
CA GLY A 232 12.99 11.49 -20.43
C GLY A 232 11.86 10.48 -20.62
N SER A 233 12.23 9.23 -20.84
CA SER A 233 11.32 8.10 -21.09
C SER A 233 10.65 7.55 -19.82
N SER A 234 10.78 8.22 -18.67
CA SER A 234 10.26 7.70 -17.40
C SER A 234 8.73 7.63 -17.39
N SER A 235 8.19 6.66 -16.64
CA SER A 235 6.73 6.44 -16.48
C SER A 235 5.98 7.64 -15.95
N GLN A 236 6.63 8.52 -15.19
CA GLN A 236 6.04 9.76 -14.68
C GLN A 236 5.59 10.70 -15.79
N HIS A 237 6.22 10.67 -16.97
CA HIS A 237 5.89 11.52 -18.12
C HIS A 237 4.86 10.91 -19.09
N LYS A 238 4.47 9.63 -18.92
CA LYS A 238 3.46 8.95 -19.76
C LYS A 238 2.01 9.29 -19.40
N GLY A 239 1.78 10.25 -18.49
CA GLY A 239 0.45 10.73 -18.12
C GLY A 239 -0.37 9.77 -17.25
N TYR A 240 0.23 8.76 -16.64
CA TYR A 240 -0.49 7.80 -15.79
C TYR A 240 -1.20 8.46 -14.61
N GLY A 241 -0.61 9.51 -14.00
CA GLY A 241 -1.26 10.24 -12.92
C GLY A 241 -2.59 10.87 -13.35
N GLN A 242 -2.64 11.52 -14.53
CA GLN A 242 -3.88 12.07 -15.05
C GLN A 242 -4.91 10.99 -15.40
N LYS A 243 -4.48 9.85 -15.96
CA LYS A 243 -5.36 8.72 -16.26
C LYS A 243 -5.98 8.14 -14.99
N LEU A 244 -5.20 7.98 -13.92
CA LEU A 244 -5.69 7.53 -12.61
C LEU A 244 -6.72 8.50 -12.03
N MET A 245 -6.48 9.81 -12.14
CA MET A 245 -7.41 10.85 -11.70
C MET A 245 -8.75 10.77 -12.45
N ILE A 246 -8.70 10.59 -13.79
CA ILE A 246 -9.92 10.45 -14.60
C ILE A 246 -10.74 9.25 -14.15
N VAL A 247 -10.12 8.10 -13.94
CA VAL A 247 -10.81 6.89 -13.46
C VAL A 247 -11.44 7.13 -12.08
N ALA A 248 -10.73 7.77 -11.17
CA ALA A 248 -11.26 8.12 -9.86
C ALA A 248 -12.48 9.07 -9.96
N GLU A 249 -12.40 10.08 -10.82
CA GLU A 249 -13.51 11.01 -11.08
C GLU A 249 -14.71 10.29 -11.70
N ASP A 250 -14.50 9.33 -12.59
CA ASP A 250 -15.58 8.54 -13.21
C ASP A 250 -16.26 7.62 -12.19
N ILE A 251 -15.49 7.01 -11.28
CA ILE A 251 -16.06 6.27 -10.15
C ILE A 251 -16.92 7.20 -9.28
N MET A 252 -16.44 8.39 -8.92
CA MET A 252 -17.23 9.36 -8.15
C MET A 252 -18.54 9.74 -8.85
N LYS A 253 -18.50 9.99 -10.16
CA LYS A 253 -19.69 10.29 -10.98
C LYS A 253 -20.71 9.15 -10.97
N SER A 254 -20.23 7.89 -10.99
CA SER A 254 -21.13 6.72 -10.92
C SER A 254 -21.88 6.62 -9.59
N TYR A 255 -21.34 7.22 -8.52
CA TYR A 255 -22.03 7.40 -7.23
C TYR A 255 -22.90 8.66 -7.17
N GLY A 256 -23.00 9.40 -8.27
CA GLY A 256 -23.78 10.66 -8.31
C GLY A 256 -23.10 11.84 -7.61
N LEU A 257 -21.83 11.70 -7.25
CA LEU A 257 -21.08 12.78 -6.62
C LEU A 257 -20.75 13.88 -7.64
N LYS A 258 -20.90 15.13 -7.21
CA LYS A 258 -20.68 16.31 -8.06
C LYS A 258 -19.36 17.01 -7.77
N LYS A 259 -18.63 16.58 -6.74
CA LYS A 259 -17.40 17.21 -6.27
C LYS A 259 -16.34 16.15 -5.98
N SER A 260 -15.10 16.42 -6.39
CA SER A 260 -13.91 15.67 -6.05
C SER A 260 -12.99 16.54 -5.19
N ALA A 261 -12.43 15.97 -4.14
CA ALA A 261 -11.43 16.60 -3.31
C ALA A 261 -10.15 15.75 -3.26
N VAL A 262 -8.98 16.41 -3.16
CA VAL A 262 -7.67 15.76 -3.07
C VAL A 262 -6.93 16.25 -1.83
N ILE A 263 -6.38 15.33 -1.06
CA ILE A 263 -5.39 15.63 -0.03
C ILE A 263 -4.06 15.88 -0.75
N ALA A 264 -3.73 17.16 -0.97
CA ALA A 264 -2.56 17.54 -1.75
C ALA A 264 -1.49 18.20 -0.88
N GLY A 265 -0.27 17.67 -0.93
CA GLY A 265 0.89 18.38 -0.40
C GLY A 265 1.12 19.71 -1.12
N VAL A 266 1.65 20.71 -0.42
CA VAL A 266 1.86 22.06 -0.96
C VAL A 266 2.62 22.03 -2.31
N GLY A 267 3.67 21.22 -2.40
CA GLY A 267 4.49 21.11 -3.62
C GLY A 267 3.79 20.43 -4.81
N THR A 268 2.63 19.79 -4.61
CA THR A 268 1.90 19.10 -5.70
C THR A 268 0.65 19.86 -6.16
N ARG A 269 0.28 20.96 -5.51
CA ARG A 269 -0.93 21.75 -5.85
C ARG A 269 -0.95 22.24 -7.27
N GLU A 270 0.19 22.74 -7.79
CA GLU A 270 0.32 23.19 -9.17
C GLU A 270 0.09 22.06 -10.19
N TYR A 271 0.46 20.83 -9.87
CA TYR A 271 0.14 19.67 -10.71
C TYR A 271 -1.37 19.46 -10.81
N TYR A 272 -2.09 19.43 -9.68
CA TYR A 272 -3.53 19.24 -9.69
C TYR A 272 -4.25 20.39 -10.39
N LYS A 273 -3.80 21.63 -10.20
CA LYS A 273 -4.36 22.81 -10.87
C LYS A 273 -4.16 22.74 -12.39
N ASN A 274 -2.92 22.61 -12.83
CA ASN A 274 -2.56 22.78 -14.24
C ASN A 274 -2.81 21.53 -15.09
N LYS A 275 -2.76 20.33 -14.49
CA LYS A 275 -2.90 19.07 -15.23
C LYS A 275 -4.25 18.39 -15.03
N CYS A 276 -4.93 18.65 -13.91
CA CYS A 276 -6.18 17.95 -13.56
C CYS A 276 -7.38 18.90 -13.45
N GLY A 277 -7.17 20.23 -13.49
CA GLY A 277 -8.24 21.23 -13.46
C GLY A 277 -8.86 21.43 -12.08
N TYR A 278 -8.09 21.21 -11.01
CA TYR A 278 -8.50 21.48 -9.64
C TYR A 278 -8.13 22.91 -9.22
N TYR A 279 -8.83 23.42 -8.24
CA TYR A 279 -8.54 24.68 -7.57
C TYR A 279 -8.42 24.48 -6.05
N LEU A 280 -7.77 25.43 -5.37
CA LEU A 280 -7.59 25.36 -3.92
C LEU A 280 -8.84 25.87 -3.21
N GLU A 281 -9.42 25.07 -2.31
CA GLU A 281 -10.50 25.43 -1.40
C GLU A 281 -10.09 25.02 0.01
N GLY A 282 -9.89 26.00 0.89
CA GLY A 282 -9.27 25.75 2.20
C GLY A 282 -7.88 25.14 2.07
N THR A 283 -7.71 23.90 2.51
CA THR A 283 -6.44 23.14 2.43
C THR A 283 -6.46 22.04 1.37
N TYR A 284 -7.60 21.82 0.73
CA TYR A 284 -7.82 20.76 -0.27
C TYR A 284 -7.78 21.31 -1.69
N MET A 285 -7.37 20.47 -2.62
CA MET A 285 -7.59 20.73 -4.04
C MET A 285 -8.94 20.14 -4.43
N VAL A 286 -9.83 20.98 -5.01
CA VAL A 286 -11.23 20.63 -5.27
C VAL A 286 -11.56 20.82 -6.76
N LYS A 287 -12.48 20.02 -7.28
CA LYS A 287 -12.98 20.10 -8.65
C LYS A 287 -14.45 19.74 -8.70
N GLU A 288 -15.25 20.59 -9.37
CA GLU A 288 -16.63 20.24 -9.71
C GLU A 288 -16.65 19.22 -10.84
N LEU A 289 -17.38 18.12 -10.61
CA LEU A 289 -17.52 17.03 -11.58
C LEU A 289 -18.76 17.27 -12.44
N LYS A 290 -18.54 17.56 -13.72
CA LYS A 290 -19.62 17.63 -14.69
C LYS A 290 -20.15 16.23 -14.93
N GLN A 291 -21.43 16.00 -14.69
CA GLN A 291 -22.07 14.72 -15.02
C GLN A 291 -22.12 14.57 -16.54
N SER A 292 -21.52 13.50 -17.05
CA SER A 292 -21.67 13.16 -18.46
C SER A 292 -22.95 12.35 -18.62
N TYR A 293 -23.95 12.89 -19.31
CA TYR A 293 -25.20 12.20 -19.62
C TYR A 293 -25.00 11.01 -20.58
N MET A 294 -23.78 10.72 -21.00
CA MET A 294 -23.46 9.69 -21.98
C MET A 294 -23.83 8.27 -21.50
N TYR A 295 -23.80 7.99 -20.18
CA TYR A 295 -24.18 6.70 -19.62
C TYR A 295 -25.70 6.43 -19.67
N ILE A 296 -26.54 7.47 -19.64
CA ILE A 296 -28.00 7.31 -19.73
C ILE A 296 -28.40 6.82 -21.12
N TRP A 297 -27.71 7.26 -22.15
CA TRP A 297 -27.98 6.82 -23.52
C TRP A 297 -27.58 5.36 -23.79
N VAL A 298 -26.49 4.89 -23.19
CA VAL A 298 -26.04 3.48 -23.33
C VAL A 298 -27.03 2.54 -22.63
N ILE A 299 -27.53 2.90 -21.45
CA ILE A 299 -28.54 2.10 -20.73
C ILE A 299 -29.88 2.15 -21.47
N LEU A 300 -30.31 3.30 -21.99
CA LEU A 300 -31.52 3.43 -22.81
C LEU A 300 -31.45 2.62 -24.11
N ILE A 301 -30.30 2.60 -24.80
CA ILE A 301 -30.10 1.78 -26.00
C ILE A 301 -30.16 0.28 -25.66
N PHE A 302 -29.58 -0.16 -24.55
CA PHE A 302 -29.66 -1.55 -24.12
C PHE A 302 -31.08 -1.96 -23.70
N VAL A 303 -31.85 -1.08 -23.09
CA VAL A 303 -33.28 -1.34 -22.72
C VAL A 303 -34.17 -1.39 -23.98
N ILE A 304 -33.90 -0.54 -24.97
CA ILE A 304 -34.68 -0.53 -26.24
C ILE A 304 -34.33 -1.76 -27.12
N LEU A 305 -33.15 -2.34 -26.98
CA LEU A 305 -32.76 -3.57 -27.72
C LEU A 305 -33.21 -4.86 -27.03
N LEU A 306 -33.77 -4.79 -25.81
CA LEU A 306 -34.29 -5.92 -25.04
C LEU A 306 -35.83 -5.95 -24.97
N ILE A 307 -36.54 -5.00 -25.61
CA ILE A 307 -37.97 -4.96 -25.86
C ILE A 307 -38.22 -5.18 -27.36
#